data_94ab11efd097e9430d6d9fd4b53ce0e9
#
_entry.id   94ab11efd097e9430d6d9fd4b53ce0e9
#
_cell.length_a   1.000
_cell.length_b   1.000
_cell.length_c   1.000
_cell.angle_alpha   90.00
_cell.angle_beta   90.00
_cell.angle_gamma   90.00
#
_symmetry.space_group_name_H-M   'P 1'
#
loop_
_entity.id
_entity.type
_entity.pdbx_description
1 polymer ?
#
loop_
_entity_poly.entity_id
_entity_poly.type
_entity_poly.pdbx_seq_one_letter_code
_entity_poly.pdbx_strand_id
1 'polypeptide(L)'
;MTKPAGIKTNSNIVEGQEVKILQISNYPPPVCGWAIQTKFLVEEIRRRGIVCDVLNLNENHTRKSSEYTDVQNGFDYLSKLIRFAWKGYRFQVHVNGQSKTGYTLALAAAVVGRIAGQPVALSWRGGLQQKYFPRPENRLSRWPFQLLFHLSGRISCNNMQVKRAIERYGLDPDRVVAIPGFSRQHVDFQPVPLASDVEAFLHKRHPVFFCYVSFRPEYRLPVLRDAMLRFRRRYPNAGFIWLGFPSKELPAARDFVGCWPGRERESLLLLGNLAHDEFLTLLTRCFAYVRTPACDGVSSSILESLALGVPVVASENGSRPTSVITYRGKDAEDLCAKLIGLAASYAQAKDQTRLEDAEDNISRTADWLLEEPSRKAKELIRGFADAD
;
A
#
# COMPACT_ATOMS: atom_id res chain seq x y z
N MET A 1 -16.65 47.58 -7.73
CA MET A 1 -15.74 46.85 -8.64
C MET A 1 -14.40 46.68 -7.93
N THR A 2 -14.24 45.61 -7.18
CA THR A 2 -13.00 45.27 -6.49
C THR A 2 -12.36 44.08 -7.22
N LYS A 3 -11.12 44.28 -7.72
CA LYS A 3 -10.31 43.26 -8.38
C LYS A 3 -10.05 42.07 -7.43
N PRO A 4 -10.10 40.81 -7.87
CA PRO A 4 -9.68 39.69 -7.09
C PRO A 4 -8.15 39.67 -6.92
N ALA A 5 -7.70 39.38 -5.71
CA ALA A 5 -6.30 39.26 -5.33
C ALA A 5 -5.63 38.10 -6.11
N GLY A 6 -4.51 38.40 -6.74
CA GLY A 6 -3.73 37.43 -7.51
C GLY A 6 -3.19 36.31 -6.61
N ILE A 7 -3.40 35.08 -7.05
CA ILE A 7 -2.75 33.89 -6.54
C ILE A 7 -1.25 34.01 -6.82
N LYS A 8 -0.45 34.17 -5.75
CA LYS A 8 1.02 34.09 -5.87
C LYS A 8 1.39 32.65 -6.23
N THR A 9 1.71 32.39 -7.47
CA THR A 9 2.44 31.21 -7.90
C THR A 9 3.85 31.31 -7.33
N ASN A 10 4.12 30.58 -6.24
CA ASN A 10 5.48 30.35 -5.79
C ASN A 10 6.18 29.46 -6.83
N SER A 11 6.90 30.08 -7.76
CA SER A 11 7.85 29.41 -8.62
C SER A 11 9.07 29.00 -7.79
N ASN A 12 9.08 27.76 -7.30
CA ASN A 12 10.28 27.15 -6.75
C ASN A 12 11.27 26.81 -7.87
N ILE A 13 11.88 27.85 -8.43
CA ILE A 13 13.07 27.72 -9.29
C ILE A 13 14.27 27.85 -8.33
N VAL A 14 14.78 26.73 -7.87
CA VAL A 14 16.08 26.67 -7.23
C VAL A 14 17.11 26.67 -8.36
N GLU A 15 17.84 27.79 -8.51
CA GLU A 15 19.02 27.93 -9.37
C GLU A 15 18.99 27.14 -10.71
N GLY A 16 18.02 27.44 -11.60
CA GLY A 16 18.10 27.04 -13.02
C GLY A 16 17.99 25.55 -13.36
N GLN A 17 17.87 24.64 -12.42
CA GLN A 17 17.68 23.20 -12.72
C GLN A 17 16.22 22.76 -12.45
N GLU A 18 15.58 22.28 -13.52
CA GLU A 18 14.27 21.66 -13.45
C GLU A 18 14.31 20.40 -12.57
N VAL A 19 13.55 20.38 -11.48
CA VAL A 19 13.45 19.21 -10.58
C VAL A 19 12.75 18.08 -11.32
N LYS A 20 13.39 16.91 -11.39
CA LYS A 20 12.85 15.68 -12.01
C LYS A 20 12.85 14.56 -10.98
N ILE A 21 11.74 13.85 -10.84
CA ILE A 21 11.57 12.76 -9.87
C ILE A 21 11.41 11.43 -10.61
N LEU A 22 12.15 10.41 -10.19
CA LEU A 22 11.91 9.03 -10.59
C LEU A 22 11.33 8.23 -9.43
N GLN A 23 10.10 7.75 -9.61
CA GLN A 23 9.45 6.80 -8.70
C GLN A 23 9.92 5.39 -9.02
N ILE A 24 10.69 4.75 -8.15
CA ILE A 24 11.11 3.34 -8.26
C ILE A 24 10.19 2.52 -7.36
N SER A 25 9.09 2.02 -7.92
CA SER A 25 7.98 1.48 -7.14
C SER A 25 7.07 0.57 -7.97
N ASN A 26 6.09 -0.04 -7.30
CA ASN A 26 4.98 -0.69 -7.98
C ASN A 26 4.04 0.36 -8.58
N TYR A 27 3.59 0.14 -9.82
CA TYR A 27 2.61 0.97 -10.51
C TYR A 27 1.50 0.08 -11.13
N PRO A 28 0.22 0.52 -11.14
CA PRO A 28 -0.86 -0.28 -11.71
C PRO A 28 -0.72 -0.51 -13.22
N PRO A 29 -1.35 -1.56 -13.79
CA PRO A 29 -1.87 -2.75 -13.15
C PRO A 29 -0.77 -3.74 -12.73
N PRO A 30 -0.99 -4.73 -11.84
CA PRO A 30 -2.20 -4.96 -11.06
C PRO A 30 -2.36 -3.93 -9.92
N VAL A 31 -3.61 -3.77 -9.48
CA VAL A 31 -3.97 -2.85 -8.42
C VAL A 31 -3.59 -3.45 -7.07
N CYS A 32 -2.86 -2.70 -6.28
CA CYS A 32 -2.62 -2.95 -4.85
C CYS A 32 -2.44 -1.61 -4.14
N GLY A 33 -2.63 -1.57 -2.83
CA GLY A 33 -2.58 -0.31 -2.08
C GLY A 33 -1.28 0.50 -2.30
N TRP A 34 -0.16 -0.18 -2.47
CA TRP A 34 1.12 0.45 -2.78
C TRP A 34 1.15 1.07 -4.19
N ALA A 35 0.66 0.32 -5.21
CA ALA A 35 0.63 0.80 -6.59
C ALA A 35 -0.30 2.00 -6.76
N ILE A 36 -1.46 1.99 -6.11
CA ILE A 36 -2.42 3.12 -6.11
C ILE A 36 -1.79 4.35 -5.46
N GLN A 37 -1.15 4.19 -4.31
CA GLN A 37 -0.46 5.31 -3.66
C GLN A 37 0.63 5.91 -4.55
N THR A 38 1.41 5.07 -5.26
CA THR A 38 2.41 5.57 -6.22
C THR A 38 1.75 6.33 -7.36
N LYS A 39 0.63 5.85 -7.90
CA LYS A 39 -0.13 6.53 -8.96
C LYS A 39 -0.57 7.92 -8.50
N PHE A 40 -1.25 8.03 -7.36
CA PHE A 40 -1.70 9.33 -6.83
C PHE A 40 -0.54 10.30 -6.58
N LEU A 41 0.59 9.80 -6.07
CA LEU A 41 1.76 10.64 -5.85
C LEU A 41 2.36 11.15 -7.17
N VAL A 42 2.43 10.31 -8.19
CA VAL A 42 2.90 10.71 -9.54
C VAL A 42 1.98 11.76 -10.13
N GLU A 43 0.66 11.57 -10.05
CA GLU A 43 -0.34 12.53 -10.53
C GLU A 43 -0.22 13.87 -9.80
N GLU A 44 -0.05 13.86 -8.48
CA GLU A 44 0.12 15.07 -7.67
C GLU A 44 1.41 15.83 -8.03
N ILE A 45 2.54 15.14 -8.17
CA ILE A 45 3.81 15.75 -8.57
C ILE A 45 3.70 16.37 -9.95
N ARG A 46 3.08 15.66 -10.92
CA ARG A 46 2.85 16.17 -12.28
C ARG A 46 1.89 17.36 -12.29
N ARG A 47 0.85 17.33 -11.45
CA ARG A 47 -0.10 18.46 -11.29
C ARG A 47 0.59 19.74 -10.79
N ARG A 48 1.69 19.60 -10.03
CA ARG A 48 2.55 20.71 -9.60
C ARG A 48 3.52 21.21 -10.69
N GLY A 49 3.44 20.66 -11.90
CA GLY A 49 4.30 21.04 -13.02
C GLY A 49 5.70 20.41 -12.97
N ILE A 50 5.91 19.36 -12.17
CA ILE A 50 7.20 18.72 -11.98
C ILE A 50 7.26 17.43 -12.79
N VAL A 51 8.36 17.19 -13.48
CA VAL A 51 8.58 15.96 -14.25
C VAL A 51 8.68 14.78 -13.28
N CYS A 52 7.79 13.82 -13.44
CA CYS A 52 7.77 12.61 -12.61
C CYS A 52 7.59 11.37 -13.48
N ASP A 53 8.61 10.55 -13.55
CA ASP A 53 8.61 9.26 -14.24
C ASP A 53 8.55 8.10 -13.25
N VAL A 54 8.13 6.94 -13.75
CA VAL A 54 8.03 5.72 -12.96
C VAL A 54 8.91 4.63 -13.57
N LEU A 55 9.76 4.01 -12.76
CA LEU A 55 10.41 2.75 -13.06
C LEU A 55 9.64 1.64 -12.33
N ASN A 56 8.84 0.89 -13.10
CA ASN A 56 7.87 -0.04 -12.52
C ASN A 56 8.52 -1.34 -12.05
N LEU A 57 8.23 -1.73 -10.81
CA LEU A 57 8.67 -3.00 -10.19
C LEU A 57 7.51 -3.94 -9.83
N ASN A 58 6.31 -3.65 -10.28
CA ASN A 58 5.12 -4.47 -10.05
C ASN A 58 5.18 -5.78 -10.86
N GLU A 59 4.21 -6.66 -10.71
CA GLU A 59 4.15 -7.96 -11.40
C GLU A 59 4.19 -7.85 -12.94
N ASN A 60 3.72 -6.73 -13.48
CA ASN A 60 3.75 -6.42 -14.92
C ASN A 60 4.98 -5.63 -15.38
N HIS A 61 6.05 -5.59 -14.57
CA HIS A 61 7.23 -4.74 -14.81
C HIS A 61 7.90 -4.95 -16.18
N THR A 62 7.71 -6.11 -16.81
CA THR A 62 8.27 -6.40 -18.16
C THR A 62 7.41 -5.90 -19.31
N ARG A 63 6.17 -5.45 -19.05
CA ARG A 63 5.28 -4.93 -20.10
C ARG A 63 5.62 -3.49 -20.42
N LYS A 64 5.67 -3.17 -21.71
CA LYS A 64 5.83 -1.78 -22.18
C LYS A 64 4.55 -0.99 -21.93
N SER A 65 4.68 0.24 -21.49
CA SER A 65 3.59 1.18 -21.24
C SER A 65 4.03 2.61 -21.53
N SER A 66 3.07 3.49 -21.84
CA SER A 66 3.29 4.92 -21.91
C SER A 66 3.29 5.58 -20.51
N GLU A 67 2.77 4.91 -19.50
CA GLU A 67 2.64 5.46 -18.14
C GLU A 67 3.86 5.21 -17.26
N TYR A 68 4.67 4.20 -17.59
CA TYR A 68 5.86 3.84 -16.83
C TYR A 68 6.95 3.25 -17.71
N THR A 69 8.17 3.29 -17.22
CA THR A 69 9.32 2.57 -17.77
C THR A 69 9.32 1.13 -17.27
N ASP A 70 9.34 0.16 -18.18
CA ASP A 70 9.44 -1.27 -17.89
C ASP A 70 10.82 -1.65 -17.30
N VAL A 71 10.92 -2.85 -16.75
CA VAL A 71 12.20 -3.46 -16.29
C VAL A 71 12.22 -4.91 -16.74
N GLN A 72 13.15 -5.27 -17.62
CA GLN A 72 13.22 -6.61 -18.19
C GLN A 72 14.03 -7.59 -17.31
N ASN A 73 15.11 -7.10 -16.72
CA ASN A 73 15.99 -7.86 -15.84
C ASN A 73 16.86 -6.92 -14.98
N GLY A 74 17.78 -7.48 -14.16
CA GLY A 74 18.65 -6.70 -13.29
C GLY A 74 19.63 -5.79 -14.00
N PHE A 75 20.16 -6.19 -15.17
CA PHE A 75 21.04 -5.33 -15.97
C PHE A 75 20.30 -4.17 -16.60
N ASP A 76 19.11 -4.43 -17.13
CA ASP A 76 18.21 -3.41 -17.67
C ASP A 76 17.81 -2.40 -16.58
N TYR A 77 17.49 -2.90 -15.38
CA TYR A 77 17.23 -2.04 -14.22
C TYR A 77 18.40 -1.12 -13.92
N LEU A 78 19.61 -1.66 -13.78
CA LEU A 78 20.82 -0.88 -13.47
C LEU A 78 21.12 0.15 -14.57
N SER A 79 21.04 -0.24 -15.85
CA SER A 79 21.28 0.66 -16.98
C SER A 79 20.28 1.83 -16.99
N LYS A 80 19.01 1.56 -16.69
CA LYS A 80 17.96 2.59 -16.59
C LYS A 80 18.22 3.52 -15.40
N LEU A 81 18.63 2.99 -14.23
CA LEU A 81 19.01 3.83 -13.09
C LEU A 81 20.12 4.81 -13.46
N ILE A 82 21.22 4.32 -14.06
CA ILE A 82 22.34 5.15 -14.47
C ILE A 82 21.88 6.23 -15.48
N ARG A 83 21.08 5.83 -16.46
CA ARG A 83 20.52 6.76 -17.46
C ARG A 83 19.66 7.86 -16.82
N PHE A 84 18.80 7.53 -15.85
CA PHE A 84 17.97 8.52 -15.16
C PHE A 84 18.81 9.41 -14.23
N ALA A 85 19.84 8.85 -13.58
CA ALA A 85 20.77 9.62 -12.76
C ALA A 85 21.51 10.67 -13.61
N TRP A 86 22.04 10.30 -14.78
CA TRP A 86 22.70 11.23 -15.71
C TRP A 86 21.76 12.32 -16.27
N LYS A 87 20.44 12.02 -16.34
CA LYS A 87 19.43 13.02 -16.71
C LYS A 87 19.03 13.93 -15.55
N GLY A 88 19.66 13.82 -14.40
CA GLY A 88 19.43 14.67 -13.21
C GLY A 88 18.18 14.29 -12.39
N TYR A 89 17.64 13.08 -12.54
CA TYR A 89 16.49 12.66 -11.74
C TYR A 89 16.87 12.37 -10.29
N ARG A 90 16.08 12.90 -9.36
CA ARG A 90 16.09 12.51 -7.93
C ARG A 90 15.26 11.24 -7.77
N PHE A 91 15.79 10.22 -7.09
CA PHE A 91 15.12 8.93 -6.95
C PHE A 91 14.31 8.87 -5.65
N GLN A 92 13.05 8.45 -5.75
CA GLN A 92 12.30 7.93 -4.63
C GLN A 92 12.18 6.42 -4.78
N VAL A 93 12.66 5.68 -3.77
CA VAL A 93 12.69 4.21 -3.78
C VAL A 93 11.75 3.68 -2.71
N HIS A 94 10.91 2.72 -3.07
CA HIS A 94 9.97 2.11 -2.14
C HIS A 94 10.43 0.70 -1.75
N VAL A 95 10.38 0.38 -0.46
CA VAL A 95 10.80 -0.92 0.09
C VAL A 95 9.95 -1.31 1.30
N ASN A 96 9.77 -2.61 1.54
CA ASN A 96 8.94 -3.11 2.65
C ASN A 96 9.62 -4.14 3.57
N GLY A 97 10.85 -4.54 3.29
CA GLY A 97 11.57 -5.53 4.13
C GLY A 97 11.09 -6.99 4.02
N GLN A 98 10.28 -7.34 3.01
CA GLN A 98 9.77 -8.70 2.83
C GLN A 98 10.64 -9.57 1.95
N SER A 99 11.35 -9.00 0.97
CA SER A 99 12.12 -9.77 0.00
C SER A 99 13.58 -9.31 -0.12
N LYS A 100 14.46 -10.26 -0.39
CA LYS A 100 15.87 -9.96 -0.69
C LYS A 100 16.00 -9.19 -2.01
N THR A 101 15.21 -9.54 -3.01
CA THR A 101 15.18 -8.85 -4.31
C THR A 101 14.82 -7.38 -4.15
N GLY A 102 13.72 -7.07 -3.43
CA GLY A 102 13.33 -5.69 -3.17
C GLY A 102 14.41 -4.89 -2.43
N TYR A 103 15.09 -5.51 -1.47
CA TYR A 103 16.25 -4.92 -0.80
C TYR A 103 17.40 -4.63 -1.78
N THR A 104 17.77 -5.61 -2.61
CA THR A 104 18.90 -5.47 -3.57
C THR A 104 18.63 -4.36 -4.59
N LEU A 105 17.39 -4.27 -5.10
CA LEU A 105 17.00 -3.20 -6.04
C LEU A 105 17.06 -1.83 -5.37
N ALA A 106 16.57 -1.73 -4.12
CA ALA A 106 16.65 -0.47 -3.36
C ALA A 106 18.09 -0.07 -3.05
N LEU A 107 18.96 -1.03 -2.70
CA LEU A 107 20.37 -0.78 -2.47
C LEU A 107 21.09 -0.30 -3.74
N ALA A 108 20.83 -0.94 -4.87
CA ALA A 108 21.40 -0.52 -6.16
C ALA A 108 21.01 0.92 -6.51
N ALA A 109 19.74 1.27 -6.34
CA ALA A 109 19.27 2.64 -6.53
C ALA A 109 19.92 3.63 -5.56
N ALA A 110 20.09 3.25 -4.27
CA ALA A 110 20.75 4.09 -3.28
C ALA A 110 22.22 4.34 -3.62
N VAL A 111 22.94 3.32 -4.08
CA VAL A 111 24.34 3.43 -4.52
C VAL A 111 24.44 4.35 -5.75
N VAL A 112 23.64 4.10 -6.79
CA VAL A 112 23.65 4.94 -8.02
C VAL A 112 23.30 6.39 -7.70
N GLY A 113 22.26 6.63 -6.89
CA GLY A 113 21.88 7.98 -6.49
C GLY A 113 22.99 8.67 -5.67
N ARG A 114 23.69 7.92 -4.80
CA ARG A 114 24.80 8.46 -4.02
C ARG A 114 25.99 8.85 -4.90
N ILE A 115 26.40 7.98 -5.86
CA ILE A 115 27.48 8.26 -6.83
C ILE A 115 27.12 9.47 -7.70
N ALA A 116 25.83 9.63 -8.06
CA ALA A 116 25.37 10.77 -8.83
C ALA A 116 25.23 12.08 -8.01
N GLY A 117 25.63 12.09 -6.73
CA GLY A 117 25.51 13.25 -5.85
C GLY A 117 24.07 13.56 -5.39
N GLN A 118 23.13 12.67 -5.66
CA GLN A 118 21.69 12.83 -5.32
C GLN A 118 21.20 11.62 -4.50
N PRO A 119 21.47 11.58 -3.17
CA PRO A 119 21.01 10.49 -2.32
C PRO A 119 19.50 10.29 -2.40
N VAL A 120 19.09 9.01 -2.47
CA VAL A 120 17.68 8.66 -2.67
C VAL A 120 16.79 9.08 -1.51
N ALA A 121 15.55 9.41 -1.79
CA ALA A 121 14.46 9.45 -0.83
C ALA A 121 13.90 8.02 -0.69
N LEU A 122 14.07 7.39 0.47
CA LEU A 122 13.61 6.03 0.73
C LEU A 122 12.21 6.08 1.37
N SER A 123 11.25 5.39 0.79
CA SER A 123 9.91 5.22 1.35
C SER A 123 9.73 3.80 1.90
N TRP A 124 9.72 3.69 3.23
CA TRP A 124 9.47 2.42 3.91
C TRP A 124 7.97 2.12 3.97
N ARG A 125 7.54 1.09 3.27
CA ARG A 125 6.11 0.71 3.12
C ARG A 125 5.70 -0.50 3.96
N GLY A 126 6.62 -1.07 4.73
CA GLY A 126 6.35 -2.19 5.63
C GLY A 126 5.97 -1.77 7.04
N GLY A 127 5.31 -2.68 7.77
CA GLY A 127 5.13 -2.60 9.23
C GLY A 127 6.34 -3.14 9.99
N LEU A 128 6.18 -3.40 11.30
CA LEU A 128 7.25 -3.93 12.16
C LEU A 128 7.45 -5.44 12.02
N GLN A 129 6.43 -6.19 11.57
CA GLN A 129 6.49 -7.66 11.48
C GLN A 129 6.88 -8.14 10.09
N GLN A 130 7.94 -7.57 9.52
CA GLN A 130 8.44 -7.99 8.22
C GLN A 130 9.46 -9.13 8.36
N LYS A 131 9.63 -9.92 7.30
CA LYS A 131 10.56 -11.06 7.32
C LYS A 131 11.99 -10.66 7.69
N TYR A 132 12.42 -9.47 7.26
CA TYR A 132 13.79 -8.98 7.46
C TYR A 132 13.88 -7.69 8.29
N PHE A 133 12.76 -7.17 8.83
CA PHE A 133 12.72 -5.91 9.57
C PHE A 133 11.67 -5.95 10.70
N PRO A 134 11.93 -5.34 11.87
CA PRO A 134 13.22 -4.83 12.34
C PRO A 134 14.09 -5.95 12.91
N ARG A 135 15.42 -5.82 12.85
CA ARG A 135 16.37 -6.75 13.47
C ARG A 135 17.52 -5.99 14.13
N PRO A 136 17.26 -5.04 15.05
CA PRO A 136 18.29 -4.18 15.62
C PRO A 136 19.22 -4.92 16.59
N GLU A 137 18.84 -6.08 17.10
CA GLU A 137 19.56 -6.79 18.18
C GLU A 137 20.67 -7.70 17.64
N ASN A 138 20.54 -8.21 16.41
CA ASN A 138 21.56 -9.05 15.79
C ASN A 138 22.41 -8.21 14.82
N ARG A 139 23.70 -8.00 15.14
CA ARG A 139 24.63 -7.20 14.33
C ARG A 139 24.72 -7.65 12.87
N LEU A 140 24.76 -8.96 12.60
CA LEU A 140 24.85 -9.50 11.23
C LEU A 140 23.56 -9.29 10.41
N SER A 141 22.39 -9.33 11.03
CA SER A 141 21.12 -9.09 10.33
C SER A 141 20.73 -7.61 10.28
N ARG A 142 21.33 -6.76 11.13
CA ARG A 142 21.15 -5.32 11.16
C ARG A 142 21.88 -4.62 10.03
N TRP A 143 23.10 -5.02 9.76
CA TRP A 143 24.03 -4.44 8.80
C TRP A 143 23.43 -4.09 7.42
N PRO A 144 22.67 -4.97 6.73
CA PRO A 144 22.17 -4.63 5.40
C PRO A 144 21.24 -3.41 5.42
N PHE A 145 20.26 -3.38 6.33
CA PHE A 145 19.34 -2.23 6.42
C PHE A 145 20.04 -0.99 6.95
N GLN A 146 21.00 -1.14 7.85
CA GLN A 146 21.82 -0.03 8.30
C GLN A 146 22.55 0.64 7.12
N LEU A 147 23.15 -0.15 6.23
CA LEU A 147 23.79 0.34 5.01
C LEU A 147 22.79 1.09 4.12
N LEU A 148 21.64 0.47 3.80
CA LEU A 148 20.62 1.07 2.95
C LEU A 148 20.12 2.40 3.52
N PHE A 149 19.83 2.45 4.84
CA PHE A 149 19.34 3.66 5.50
C PHE A 149 20.38 4.78 5.53
N HIS A 150 21.67 4.45 5.74
CA HIS A 150 22.75 5.47 5.73
C HIS A 150 23.05 6.00 4.33
N LEU A 151 22.95 5.17 3.29
CA LEU A 151 23.09 5.60 1.89
C LEU A 151 21.92 6.48 1.42
N SER A 152 20.73 6.35 2.04
CA SER A 152 19.56 7.18 1.74
C SER A 152 19.71 8.59 2.30
N GLY A 153 19.31 9.61 1.55
CA GLY A 153 19.36 11.00 2.01
C GLY A 153 18.31 11.31 3.06
N ARG A 154 17.09 10.80 2.87
CA ARG A 154 15.94 10.95 3.77
C ARG A 154 15.05 9.71 3.69
N ILE A 155 14.25 9.47 4.72
CA ILE A 155 13.41 8.28 4.82
C ILE A 155 12.00 8.70 5.25
N SER A 156 10.98 8.21 4.52
CA SER A 156 9.59 8.26 4.99
C SER A 156 9.11 6.87 5.40
N CYS A 157 8.22 6.79 6.38
CA CYS A 157 7.62 5.54 6.83
C CYS A 157 6.15 5.76 7.24
N ASN A 158 5.40 4.67 7.44
CA ASN A 158 3.95 4.76 7.58
C ASN A 158 3.45 5.26 8.96
N ASN A 159 4.24 5.14 10.02
CA ASN A 159 3.84 5.55 11.38
C ASN A 159 5.03 5.75 12.33
N MET A 160 4.76 6.31 13.51
CA MET A 160 5.77 6.60 14.52
C MET A 160 6.45 5.36 15.11
N GLN A 161 5.79 4.20 15.14
CA GLN A 161 6.42 2.98 15.64
C GLN A 161 7.51 2.50 14.66
N VAL A 162 7.22 2.53 13.36
CA VAL A 162 8.19 2.22 12.30
C VAL A 162 9.32 3.26 12.28
N LYS A 163 9.00 4.56 12.44
CA LYS A 163 10.01 5.63 12.56
C LYS A 163 11.01 5.30 13.66
N ARG A 164 10.55 5.06 14.88
CA ARG A 164 11.42 4.69 16.02
C ARG A 164 12.24 3.43 15.76
N ALA A 165 11.68 2.45 15.04
CA ALA A 165 12.41 1.23 14.68
C ALA A 165 13.54 1.50 13.67
N ILE A 166 13.32 2.40 12.70
CA ILE A 166 14.35 2.83 11.74
C ILE A 166 15.44 3.65 12.44
N GLU A 167 15.08 4.58 13.32
CA GLU A 167 16.02 5.40 14.09
C GLU A 167 16.99 4.56 14.94
N ARG A 168 16.55 3.40 15.47
CA ARG A 168 17.40 2.46 16.19
C ARG A 168 18.56 1.90 15.36
N TYR A 169 18.56 2.06 14.03
CA TYR A 169 19.70 1.74 13.18
C TYR A 169 20.81 2.82 13.20
N GLY A 170 20.72 3.81 14.10
CA GLY A 170 21.73 4.85 14.28
C GLY A 170 21.55 6.05 13.35
N LEU A 171 20.31 6.32 12.95
CA LEU A 171 19.97 7.45 12.08
C LEU A 171 19.59 8.69 12.92
N ASP A 172 19.89 9.85 12.38
CA ASP A 172 19.38 11.12 12.90
C ASP A 172 17.84 11.12 12.74
N PRO A 173 17.07 11.40 13.82
CA PRO A 173 15.61 11.48 13.79
C PRO A 173 15.05 12.45 12.74
N ASP A 174 15.78 13.53 12.42
CA ASP A 174 15.37 14.52 11.42
C ASP A 174 15.39 13.98 9.98
N ARG A 175 16.11 12.86 9.75
CA ARG A 175 16.15 12.18 8.45
C ARG A 175 14.97 11.24 8.23
N VAL A 176 14.18 10.94 9.26
CA VAL A 176 13.09 9.99 9.22
C VAL A 176 11.77 10.69 9.53
N VAL A 177 10.80 10.61 8.62
CA VAL A 177 9.48 11.20 8.81
C VAL A 177 8.40 10.11 8.77
N ALA A 178 7.40 10.24 9.63
CA ALA A 178 6.21 9.39 9.58
C ALA A 178 5.12 10.09 8.75
N ILE A 179 4.82 9.53 7.58
CA ILE A 179 3.73 9.96 6.70
C ILE A 179 2.89 8.72 6.40
N PRO A 180 1.62 8.65 6.87
CA PRO A 180 0.76 7.53 6.62
C PRO A 180 0.60 7.25 5.12
N GLY A 181 0.53 5.96 4.76
CA GLY A 181 0.36 5.56 3.36
C GLY A 181 -1.05 5.80 2.82
N PHE A 182 -2.04 5.90 3.70
CA PHE A 182 -3.41 6.24 3.33
C PHE A 182 -3.59 7.75 3.23
N SER A 183 -4.39 8.18 2.26
CA SER A 183 -4.68 9.59 1.99
C SER A 183 -6.12 9.72 1.48
N ARG A 184 -6.73 10.89 1.61
CA ARG A 184 -8.11 11.15 1.18
C ARG A 184 -8.38 10.78 -0.29
N GLN A 185 -7.38 10.87 -1.16
CA GLN A 185 -7.51 10.49 -2.57
C GLN A 185 -7.83 9.01 -2.78
N HIS A 186 -7.59 8.14 -1.78
CA HIS A 186 -7.94 6.71 -1.86
C HIS A 186 -9.46 6.46 -1.87
N VAL A 187 -10.26 7.41 -1.41
CA VAL A 187 -11.73 7.32 -1.37
C VAL A 187 -12.43 8.37 -2.25
N ASP A 188 -11.66 9.15 -2.98
CA ASP A 188 -12.15 10.03 -4.04
C ASP A 188 -12.25 9.22 -5.32
N PHE A 189 -13.42 8.62 -5.57
CA PHE A 189 -13.68 7.74 -6.70
C PHE A 189 -15.01 8.05 -7.37
N GLN A 190 -15.15 7.62 -8.61
CA GLN A 190 -16.41 7.67 -9.35
C GLN A 190 -17.07 6.29 -9.32
N PRO A 191 -18.30 6.17 -8.80
CA PRO A 191 -19.04 4.92 -8.87
C PRO A 191 -19.17 4.43 -10.32
N VAL A 192 -18.86 3.15 -10.53
CA VAL A 192 -18.92 2.53 -11.86
C VAL A 192 -19.94 1.38 -11.87
N PRO A 193 -20.55 1.07 -13.03
CA PRO A 193 -21.40 -0.12 -13.16
C PRO A 193 -20.61 -1.38 -12.84
N LEU A 194 -21.18 -2.25 -12.02
CA LEU A 194 -20.60 -3.57 -11.73
C LEU A 194 -21.01 -4.58 -12.82
N ALA A 195 -20.23 -5.64 -12.98
CA ALA A 195 -20.55 -6.71 -13.91
C ALA A 195 -21.89 -7.37 -13.56
N SER A 196 -22.61 -7.87 -14.56
CA SER A 196 -23.99 -8.38 -14.39
C SER A 196 -24.09 -9.57 -13.42
N ASP A 197 -23.07 -10.41 -13.36
CA ASP A 197 -22.98 -11.54 -12.42
C ASP A 197 -22.76 -11.06 -10.97
N VAL A 198 -22.01 -9.98 -10.77
CA VAL A 198 -21.81 -9.32 -9.47
C VAL A 198 -23.13 -8.71 -8.99
N GLU A 199 -23.83 -7.97 -9.87
CA GLU A 199 -25.14 -7.39 -9.55
C GLU A 199 -26.16 -8.49 -9.19
N ALA A 200 -26.24 -9.55 -9.99
CA ALA A 200 -27.11 -10.69 -9.72
C ALA A 200 -26.79 -11.36 -8.37
N PHE A 201 -25.49 -11.47 -8.01
CA PHE A 201 -25.06 -12.04 -6.74
C PHE A 201 -25.47 -11.13 -5.56
N LEU A 202 -25.26 -9.82 -5.66
CA LEU A 202 -25.65 -8.84 -4.63
C LEU A 202 -27.18 -8.82 -4.41
N HIS A 203 -27.97 -8.97 -5.46
CA HIS A 203 -29.43 -9.07 -5.36
C HIS A 203 -29.91 -10.39 -4.74
N LYS A 204 -29.22 -11.49 -5.05
CA LYS A 204 -29.60 -12.84 -4.58
C LYS A 204 -29.22 -13.11 -3.13
N ARG A 205 -28.14 -12.47 -2.61
CA ARG A 205 -27.50 -12.80 -1.33
C ARG A 205 -27.61 -11.63 -0.34
N HIS A 206 -27.86 -11.99 0.94
CA HIS A 206 -27.84 -11.02 2.02
C HIS A 206 -27.64 -11.70 3.38
N PRO A 207 -26.73 -11.19 4.27
CA PRO A 207 -25.75 -10.15 4.02
C PRO A 207 -24.63 -10.61 3.07
N VAL A 208 -24.00 -9.67 2.36
CA VAL A 208 -22.84 -9.96 1.50
C VAL A 208 -21.57 -9.40 2.13
N PHE A 209 -20.59 -10.27 2.35
CA PHE A 209 -19.30 -9.90 2.90
C PHE A 209 -18.25 -9.79 1.79
N PHE A 210 -17.48 -8.74 1.84
CA PHE A 210 -16.38 -8.45 0.95
C PHE A 210 -15.06 -8.93 1.58
N CYS A 211 -14.27 -9.75 0.89
CA CYS A 211 -13.05 -10.32 1.42
C CYS A 211 -11.89 -10.10 0.44
N TYR A 212 -10.90 -9.29 0.81
CA TYR A 212 -9.67 -9.16 0.03
C TYR A 212 -8.74 -10.31 0.40
N VAL A 213 -8.46 -11.21 -0.56
CA VAL A 213 -7.72 -12.45 -0.34
C VAL A 213 -6.55 -12.60 -1.32
N SER A 214 -5.58 -13.43 -0.96
CA SER A 214 -4.57 -14.01 -1.84
C SER A 214 -4.34 -15.45 -1.41
N PHE A 215 -3.96 -16.34 -2.33
CA PHE A 215 -3.75 -17.76 -2.05
C PHE A 215 -2.37 -18.01 -1.45
N ARG A 216 -2.06 -17.27 -0.38
CA ARG A 216 -0.83 -17.35 0.42
C ARG A 216 -1.15 -17.72 1.86
N PRO A 217 -0.24 -18.40 2.59
CA PRO A 217 -0.49 -18.88 3.96
C PRO A 217 -0.92 -17.79 4.95
N GLU A 218 -0.39 -16.57 4.80
CA GLU A 218 -0.71 -15.43 5.66
C GLU A 218 -2.17 -14.98 5.60
N TYR A 219 -2.88 -15.29 4.50
CA TYR A 219 -4.31 -14.97 4.34
C TYR A 219 -5.23 -15.95 5.06
N ARG A 220 -4.70 -17.10 5.55
CA ARG A 220 -5.43 -18.04 6.42
C ARG A 220 -6.79 -18.43 5.85
N LEU A 221 -6.85 -18.72 4.55
CA LEU A 221 -8.09 -19.06 3.85
C LEU A 221 -8.89 -20.21 4.47
N PRO A 222 -8.29 -21.25 5.08
CA PRO A 222 -9.05 -22.27 5.82
C PRO A 222 -9.85 -21.67 6.99
N VAL A 223 -9.27 -20.72 7.74
CA VAL A 223 -9.98 -20.04 8.85
C VAL A 223 -11.16 -19.24 8.32
N LEU A 224 -10.96 -18.50 7.22
CA LEU A 224 -12.03 -17.74 6.58
C LEU A 224 -13.14 -18.67 6.08
N ARG A 225 -12.81 -19.74 5.36
CA ARG A 225 -13.76 -20.75 4.91
C ARG A 225 -14.58 -21.31 6.06
N ASP A 226 -13.94 -21.79 7.12
CA ASP A 226 -14.62 -22.44 8.23
C ASP A 226 -15.55 -21.46 8.98
N ALA A 227 -15.15 -20.20 9.13
CA ALA A 227 -16.01 -19.17 9.68
C ALA A 227 -17.23 -18.89 8.79
N MET A 228 -17.02 -18.79 7.45
CA MET A 228 -18.10 -18.61 6.49
C MET A 228 -19.12 -19.75 6.54
N LEU A 229 -18.65 -21.00 6.53
CA LEU A 229 -19.53 -22.18 6.58
C LEU A 229 -20.34 -22.23 7.90
N ARG A 230 -19.72 -21.89 9.04
CA ARG A 230 -20.40 -21.77 10.33
C ARG A 230 -21.42 -20.62 10.36
N PHE A 231 -21.05 -19.44 9.82
CA PHE A 231 -21.93 -18.29 9.74
C PHE A 231 -23.19 -18.60 8.92
N ARG A 232 -23.07 -19.28 7.78
CA ARG A 232 -24.19 -19.66 6.91
C ARG A 232 -25.18 -20.64 7.52
N ARG A 233 -24.79 -21.41 8.55
CA ARG A 233 -25.76 -22.23 9.30
C ARG A 233 -26.84 -21.39 9.95
N ARG A 234 -26.51 -20.17 10.37
CA ARG A 234 -27.46 -19.20 10.96
C ARG A 234 -28.06 -18.23 9.94
N TYR A 235 -27.30 -17.91 8.91
CA TYR A 235 -27.69 -16.98 7.84
C TYR A 235 -27.52 -17.68 6.46
N PRO A 236 -28.42 -18.59 6.09
CA PRO A 236 -28.28 -19.45 4.89
C PRO A 236 -28.17 -18.67 3.59
N ASN A 237 -28.78 -17.45 3.56
CA ASN A 237 -28.77 -16.58 2.38
C ASN A 237 -27.54 -15.68 2.25
N ALA A 238 -26.62 -15.74 3.23
CA ALA A 238 -25.40 -14.93 3.18
C ALA A 238 -24.52 -15.28 1.99
N GLY A 239 -23.86 -14.25 1.44
CA GLY A 239 -22.91 -14.36 0.34
C GLY A 239 -21.52 -13.81 0.73
N PHE A 240 -20.49 -14.29 0.02
CA PHE A 240 -19.12 -13.84 0.20
C PHE A 240 -18.50 -13.55 -1.16
N ILE A 241 -17.79 -12.44 -1.28
CA ILE A 241 -17.07 -12.06 -2.49
C ILE A 241 -15.57 -12.07 -2.16
N TRP A 242 -14.82 -12.95 -2.82
CA TRP A 242 -13.37 -13.00 -2.69
C TRP A 242 -12.70 -12.34 -3.88
N LEU A 243 -11.84 -11.40 -3.64
CA LEU A 243 -11.13 -10.63 -4.66
C LEU A 243 -9.71 -10.25 -4.22
N GLY A 244 -8.96 -9.59 -5.10
CA GLY A 244 -7.62 -9.08 -4.83
C GLY A 244 -6.50 -10.06 -5.17
N PHE A 245 -6.79 -11.25 -5.66
CA PHE A 245 -5.79 -12.20 -6.11
C PHE A 245 -5.54 -12.06 -7.62
N PRO A 246 -4.28 -12.20 -8.07
CA PRO A 246 -3.95 -12.09 -9.49
C PRO A 246 -4.46 -13.28 -10.29
N SER A 247 -4.65 -13.10 -11.61
CA SER A 247 -5.18 -14.14 -12.51
C SER A 247 -4.39 -15.45 -12.46
N LYS A 248 -3.09 -15.40 -12.18
CA LYS A 248 -2.24 -16.59 -11.97
C LYS A 248 -2.63 -17.45 -10.76
N GLU A 249 -3.32 -16.87 -9.77
CA GLU A 249 -3.83 -17.59 -8.59
C GLU A 249 -5.24 -18.18 -8.82
N LEU A 250 -5.92 -17.89 -9.95
CA LEU A 250 -7.26 -18.37 -10.23
C LEU A 250 -7.38 -19.91 -10.27
N PRO A 251 -6.43 -20.67 -10.80
CA PRO A 251 -6.46 -22.14 -10.69
C PRO A 251 -6.46 -22.60 -9.23
N ALA A 252 -5.55 -22.09 -8.39
CA ALA A 252 -5.50 -22.42 -6.97
C ALA A 252 -6.78 -22.00 -6.23
N ALA A 253 -7.41 -20.88 -6.61
CA ALA A 253 -8.69 -20.45 -6.10
C ALA A 253 -9.80 -21.45 -6.41
N ARG A 254 -9.89 -21.90 -7.65
CA ARG A 254 -10.89 -22.88 -8.10
C ARG A 254 -10.69 -24.22 -7.41
N ASP A 255 -9.45 -24.70 -7.30
CA ASP A 255 -9.12 -25.96 -6.62
C ASP A 255 -9.51 -25.90 -5.15
N PHE A 256 -9.16 -24.81 -4.44
CA PHE A 256 -9.52 -24.62 -3.04
C PHE A 256 -11.04 -24.61 -2.81
N VAL A 257 -11.79 -23.96 -3.70
CA VAL A 257 -13.25 -23.86 -3.62
C VAL A 257 -13.92 -25.13 -4.17
N GLY A 258 -13.28 -25.85 -5.08
CA GLY A 258 -13.77 -27.08 -5.69
C GLY A 258 -14.11 -28.19 -4.69
N CYS A 259 -13.38 -28.22 -3.56
CA CYS A 259 -13.62 -29.16 -2.45
C CYS A 259 -14.83 -28.80 -1.56
N TRP A 260 -15.50 -27.63 -1.79
CA TRP A 260 -16.63 -27.22 -0.97
C TRP A 260 -17.93 -27.89 -1.42
N PRO A 261 -18.91 -28.13 -0.52
CA PRO A 261 -20.24 -28.59 -0.89
C PRO A 261 -20.91 -27.64 -1.90
N GLY A 262 -21.71 -28.15 -2.84
CA GLY A 262 -22.29 -27.36 -3.93
C GLY A 262 -23.04 -26.11 -3.48
N ARG A 263 -23.92 -26.24 -2.48
CA ARG A 263 -24.66 -25.09 -1.89
C ARG A 263 -23.74 -24.01 -1.30
N GLU A 264 -22.59 -24.40 -0.78
CA GLU A 264 -21.64 -23.50 -0.18
C GLU A 264 -20.81 -22.77 -1.26
N ARG A 265 -20.48 -23.46 -2.36
CA ARG A 265 -19.83 -22.83 -3.53
C ARG A 265 -20.67 -21.74 -4.16
N GLU A 266 -21.98 -21.94 -4.26
CA GLU A 266 -22.91 -20.91 -4.79
C GLU A 266 -23.00 -19.65 -3.92
N SER A 267 -22.54 -19.70 -2.68
CA SER A 267 -22.50 -18.54 -1.79
C SER A 267 -21.23 -17.73 -1.90
N LEU A 268 -20.30 -18.14 -2.75
CA LEU A 268 -19.02 -17.51 -2.95
C LEU A 268 -18.87 -17.04 -4.40
N LEU A 269 -18.51 -15.77 -4.60
CA LEU A 269 -18.14 -15.20 -5.88
C LEU A 269 -16.63 -14.89 -5.88
N LEU A 270 -15.91 -15.33 -6.92
CA LEU A 270 -14.48 -15.11 -7.11
C LEU A 270 -14.27 -14.08 -8.21
N LEU A 271 -13.70 -12.90 -7.88
CA LEU A 271 -13.55 -11.80 -8.85
C LEU A 271 -12.11 -11.54 -9.27
N GLY A 272 -11.11 -12.01 -8.53
CA GLY A 272 -9.73 -11.64 -8.80
C GLY A 272 -9.42 -10.17 -8.53
N ASN A 273 -8.56 -9.55 -9.34
CA ASN A 273 -8.23 -8.13 -9.23
C ASN A 273 -9.27 -7.27 -9.96
N LEU A 274 -9.69 -6.19 -9.32
CA LEU A 274 -10.58 -5.17 -9.87
C LEU A 274 -9.82 -3.85 -10.08
N ALA A 275 -10.34 -2.97 -10.95
CA ALA A 275 -9.95 -1.58 -10.99
C ALA A 275 -10.31 -0.90 -9.65
N HIS A 276 -9.63 0.19 -9.29
CA HIS A 276 -9.81 0.80 -7.96
C HIS A 276 -11.24 1.34 -7.75
N ASP A 277 -11.81 2.02 -8.74
CA ASP A 277 -13.18 2.55 -8.65
C ASP A 277 -14.23 1.42 -8.59
N GLU A 278 -14.01 0.33 -9.32
CA GLU A 278 -14.85 -0.85 -9.27
C GLU A 278 -14.76 -1.55 -7.90
N PHE A 279 -13.54 -1.65 -7.34
CA PHE A 279 -13.32 -2.15 -5.99
C PHE A 279 -14.06 -1.33 -4.94
N LEU A 280 -13.96 0.01 -4.99
CA LEU A 280 -14.65 0.90 -4.03
C LEU A 280 -16.17 0.88 -4.23
N THR A 281 -16.63 0.86 -5.48
CA THR A 281 -18.06 0.72 -5.78
C THR A 281 -18.63 -0.56 -5.19
N LEU A 282 -17.96 -1.69 -5.39
CA LEU A 282 -18.38 -2.97 -4.83
C LEU A 282 -18.33 -2.97 -3.31
N LEU A 283 -17.29 -2.38 -2.71
CA LEU A 283 -17.13 -2.29 -1.26
C LEU A 283 -18.32 -1.56 -0.62
N THR A 284 -18.76 -0.43 -1.18
CA THR A 284 -19.92 0.34 -0.66
C THR A 284 -21.25 -0.41 -0.76
N ARG A 285 -21.34 -1.42 -1.63
CA ARG A 285 -22.52 -2.26 -1.83
C ARG A 285 -22.56 -3.48 -0.92
N CYS A 286 -21.44 -3.77 -0.25
CA CYS A 286 -21.32 -4.91 0.65
C CYS A 286 -21.72 -4.57 2.09
N PHE A 287 -22.15 -5.60 2.83
CA PHE A 287 -22.57 -5.49 4.23
C PHE A 287 -21.36 -5.15 5.14
N ALA A 288 -20.24 -5.82 4.95
CA ALA A 288 -19.01 -5.56 5.70
C ALA A 288 -17.78 -6.11 4.98
N TYR A 289 -16.62 -5.60 5.35
CA TYR A 289 -15.32 -6.07 4.89
C TYR A 289 -14.70 -7.03 5.89
N VAL A 290 -14.14 -8.15 5.40
CA VAL A 290 -13.41 -9.12 6.21
C VAL A 290 -11.95 -9.18 5.79
N ARG A 291 -11.01 -9.00 6.76
CA ARG A 291 -9.58 -9.03 6.53
C ARG A 291 -8.87 -10.03 7.43
N THR A 292 -8.24 -11.06 6.84
CA THR A 292 -7.64 -12.18 7.59
C THR A 292 -6.14 -12.07 7.89
N PRO A 293 -5.28 -11.41 7.09
CA PRO A 293 -3.86 -11.27 7.42
C PRO A 293 -3.62 -10.42 8.68
N ALA A 294 -2.71 -10.89 9.55
CA ALA A 294 -2.23 -10.11 10.69
C ALA A 294 -0.85 -9.45 10.44
N CYS A 295 -0.18 -9.84 9.35
CA CYS A 295 1.16 -9.34 9.02
C CYS A 295 1.18 -8.00 8.27
N ASP A 296 0.03 -7.54 7.76
CA ASP A 296 -0.09 -6.19 7.22
C ASP A 296 -0.01 -5.17 8.37
N GLY A 297 0.64 -4.04 8.13
CA GLY A 297 0.60 -2.91 9.04
C GLY A 297 -0.82 -2.30 9.07
N VAL A 298 -0.96 -1.06 8.67
CA VAL A 298 -2.28 -0.47 8.39
C VAL A 298 -2.65 -0.81 6.94
N SER A 299 -3.63 -1.67 6.74
CA SER A 299 -4.12 -2.05 5.41
C SER A 299 -4.92 -0.89 4.79
N SER A 300 -4.55 -0.45 3.58
CA SER A 300 -5.30 0.61 2.87
C SER A 300 -6.77 0.24 2.70
N SER A 301 -7.07 -1.02 2.35
CA SER A 301 -8.45 -1.48 2.18
C SER A 301 -9.30 -1.45 3.45
N ILE A 302 -8.69 -1.58 4.63
CA ILE A 302 -9.38 -1.34 5.91
C ILE A 302 -9.73 0.15 6.05
N LEU A 303 -8.76 1.03 5.76
CA LEU A 303 -8.98 2.48 5.89
C LEU A 303 -9.97 3.00 4.84
N GLU A 304 -9.92 2.47 3.61
CA GLU A 304 -10.92 2.73 2.57
C GLU A 304 -12.32 2.31 3.03
N SER A 305 -12.44 1.11 3.62
CA SER A 305 -13.70 0.60 4.15
C SER A 305 -14.28 1.51 5.25
N LEU A 306 -13.46 1.88 6.24
CA LEU A 306 -13.86 2.75 7.34
C LEU A 306 -14.24 4.15 6.85
N ALA A 307 -13.46 4.72 5.92
CA ALA A 307 -13.73 6.05 5.34
C ALA A 307 -15.04 6.08 4.54
N LEU A 308 -15.41 4.95 3.93
CA LEU A 308 -16.68 4.79 3.21
C LEU A 308 -17.85 4.33 4.11
N GLY A 309 -17.63 4.26 5.42
CA GLY A 309 -18.67 3.86 6.38
C GLY A 309 -19.09 2.39 6.29
N VAL A 310 -18.20 1.53 5.79
CA VAL A 310 -18.42 0.07 5.70
C VAL A 310 -17.73 -0.63 6.88
N PRO A 311 -18.47 -1.35 7.75
CA PRO A 311 -17.88 -2.03 8.91
C PRO A 311 -16.81 -3.05 8.54
N VAL A 312 -15.79 -3.17 9.38
CA VAL A 312 -14.65 -4.06 9.16
C VAL A 312 -14.53 -5.08 10.28
N VAL A 313 -14.39 -6.37 9.91
CA VAL A 313 -13.96 -7.44 10.80
C VAL A 313 -12.57 -7.89 10.38
N ALA A 314 -11.56 -7.74 11.25
CA ALA A 314 -10.18 -8.08 10.90
C ALA A 314 -9.46 -8.87 11.98
N SER A 315 -8.45 -9.65 11.57
CA SER A 315 -7.55 -10.30 12.52
C SER A 315 -6.81 -9.27 13.36
N GLU A 316 -6.70 -9.52 14.66
CA GLU A 316 -5.90 -8.68 15.56
C GLU A 316 -4.43 -8.68 15.16
N ASN A 317 -3.79 -7.51 15.15
CA ASN A 317 -2.37 -7.33 14.82
C ASN A 317 -1.65 -6.26 15.65
N GLY A 318 -2.31 -5.71 16.68
CA GLY A 318 -1.77 -4.64 17.54
C GLY A 318 -1.75 -3.25 16.92
N SER A 319 -2.29 -3.08 15.69
CA SER A 319 -2.24 -1.81 14.95
C SER A 319 -3.55 -1.47 14.22
N ARG A 320 -4.64 -2.17 14.52
CA ARG A 320 -5.94 -1.91 13.91
C ARG A 320 -6.55 -0.61 14.46
N PRO A 321 -7.21 0.20 13.64
CA PRO A 321 -8.03 1.30 14.11
C PRO A 321 -9.10 0.83 15.11
N THR A 322 -9.48 1.69 16.06
CA THR A 322 -10.41 1.35 17.14
C THR A 322 -11.81 0.99 16.66
N SER A 323 -12.23 1.50 15.50
CA SER A 323 -13.50 1.15 14.87
C SER A 323 -13.52 -0.21 14.16
N VAL A 324 -12.38 -0.92 14.10
CA VAL A 324 -12.31 -2.27 13.53
C VAL A 324 -12.73 -3.30 14.58
N ILE A 325 -13.66 -4.18 14.22
CA ILE A 325 -14.03 -5.34 15.03
C ILE A 325 -12.93 -6.39 14.88
N THR A 326 -12.14 -6.61 15.93
CA THR A 326 -11.02 -7.55 15.87
C THR A 326 -11.41 -8.95 16.32
N TYR A 327 -10.77 -9.96 15.71
CA TYR A 327 -10.88 -11.36 16.09
C TYR A 327 -9.50 -12.01 16.25
N ARG A 328 -9.41 -13.11 17.00
CA ARG A 328 -8.18 -13.90 17.19
C ARG A 328 -7.76 -14.58 15.90
N GLY A 329 -6.72 -14.11 15.27
CA GLY A 329 -6.39 -14.34 13.87
C GLY A 329 -6.21 -15.80 13.36
N LYS A 330 -6.27 -16.82 14.21
CA LYS A 330 -6.27 -18.25 13.81
C LYS A 330 -7.56 -18.98 14.22
N ASP A 331 -8.54 -18.25 14.71
CA ASP A 331 -9.73 -18.77 15.33
C ASP A 331 -10.96 -18.53 14.44
N ALA A 332 -11.43 -19.57 13.78
CA ALA A 332 -12.61 -19.52 12.92
C ALA A 332 -13.92 -19.35 13.71
N GLU A 333 -13.96 -19.82 14.98
CA GLU A 333 -15.13 -19.65 15.84
C GLU A 333 -15.27 -18.20 16.28
N ASP A 334 -14.16 -17.59 16.70
CA ASP A 334 -14.16 -16.17 17.08
C ASP A 334 -14.51 -15.27 15.88
N LEU A 335 -13.93 -15.55 14.69
CA LEU A 335 -14.33 -14.83 13.46
C LEU A 335 -15.84 -14.98 13.20
N CYS A 336 -16.36 -16.20 13.24
CA CYS A 336 -17.79 -16.45 13.07
C CYS A 336 -18.64 -15.70 14.10
N ALA A 337 -18.25 -15.72 15.40
CA ALA A 337 -18.94 -14.99 16.46
C ALA A 337 -18.96 -13.47 16.21
N LYS A 338 -17.85 -12.89 15.73
CA LYS A 338 -17.79 -11.47 15.36
C LYS A 338 -18.69 -11.13 14.17
N LEU A 339 -18.74 -11.99 13.15
CA LEU A 339 -19.66 -11.81 12.01
C LEU A 339 -21.13 -11.90 12.46
N ILE A 340 -21.48 -12.82 13.34
CA ILE A 340 -22.84 -12.95 13.91
C ILE A 340 -23.19 -11.72 14.74
N GLY A 341 -22.30 -11.27 15.61
CA GLY A 341 -22.47 -10.08 16.43
C GLY A 341 -22.69 -8.82 15.55
N LEU A 342 -21.89 -8.65 14.51
CA LEU A 342 -22.05 -7.59 13.55
C LEU A 342 -23.43 -7.65 12.84
N ALA A 343 -23.85 -8.84 12.41
CA ALA A 343 -25.15 -8.99 11.75
C ALA A 343 -26.32 -8.69 12.69
N ALA A 344 -26.21 -8.98 13.97
CA ALA A 344 -27.23 -8.72 14.98
C ALA A 344 -27.34 -7.23 15.38
N SER A 345 -26.24 -6.46 15.28
CA SER A 345 -26.17 -5.05 15.70
C SER A 345 -25.62 -4.13 14.60
N TYR A 346 -26.00 -4.39 13.36
CA TYR A 346 -25.41 -3.72 12.18
C TYR A 346 -25.55 -2.20 12.20
N ALA A 347 -26.72 -1.68 12.56
CA ALA A 347 -26.96 -0.22 12.61
C ALA A 347 -25.97 0.46 13.57
N GLN A 348 -25.80 -0.10 14.78
CA GLN A 348 -24.85 0.42 15.77
C GLN A 348 -23.40 0.31 15.28
N ALA A 349 -23.03 -0.83 14.69
CA ALA A 349 -21.68 -1.02 14.15
C ALA A 349 -21.40 -0.05 13.02
N LYS A 350 -22.36 0.21 12.14
CA LYS A 350 -22.26 1.18 11.05
C LYS A 350 -22.06 2.61 11.56
N ASP A 351 -22.81 3.01 12.57
CA ASP A 351 -22.67 4.35 13.20
C ASP A 351 -21.30 4.54 13.87
N GLN A 352 -20.72 3.47 14.40
CA GLN A 352 -19.39 3.46 14.99
C GLN A 352 -18.26 3.34 13.95
N THR A 353 -18.59 3.01 12.69
CA THR A 353 -17.64 2.90 11.60
C THR A 353 -17.27 4.29 11.10
N ARG A 354 -16.24 4.87 11.66
CA ARG A 354 -15.70 6.16 11.23
C ARG A 354 -14.19 6.06 11.14
N LEU A 355 -13.63 6.61 10.07
CA LEU A 355 -12.25 7.04 10.03
C LEU A 355 -12.26 8.52 10.42
N GLU A 356 -11.39 8.93 11.35
CA GLU A 356 -11.07 10.35 11.50
C GLU A 356 -10.67 10.92 10.14
N ASP A 357 -10.97 12.19 9.88
CA ASP A 357 -10.77 12.83 8.57
C ASP A 357 -9.43 12.43 7.94
N ALA A 358 -9.51 11.82 6.77
CA ALA A 358 -8.31 11.36 6.08
C ALA A 358 -7.47 12.57 5.63
N GLU A 359 -6.29 12.73 6.20
CA GLU A 359 -5.34 13.78 5.82
C GLU A 359 -4.92 13.64 4.36
N ASP A 360 -4.50 14.74 3.75
CA ASP A 360 -3.87 14.74 2.43
C ASP A 360 -2.40 14.31 2.52
N ASN A 361 -2.16 13.03 2.78
CA ASN A 361 -0.82 12.47 2.89
C ASN A 361 -0.10 12.35 1.53
N ILE A 362 -0.81 12.41 0.42
CA ILE A 362 -0.21 12.48 -0.92
C ILE A 362 0.47 13.82 -1.12
N SER A 363 -0.24 14.94 -0.89
CA SER A 363 0.36 16.28 -0.96
C SER A 363 1.51 16.43 0.03
N ARG A 364 1.34 15.95 1.28
CA ARG A 364 2.39 15.95 2.29
C ARG A 364 3.63 15.15 1.88
N THR A 365 3.45 14.01 1.19
CA THR A 365 4.58 13.22 0.65
C THR A 365 5.26 13.97 -0.50
N ALA A 366 4.48 14.63 -1.38
CA ALA A 366 5.03 15.44 -2.45
C ALA A 366 5.83 16.63 -1.89
N ASP A 367 5.30 17.35 -0.89
CA ASP A 367 6.01 18.43 -0.20
C ASP A 367 7.35 17.93 0.36
N TRP A 368 7.31 16.85 1.12
CA TRP A 368 8.50 16.22 1.70
C TRP A 368 9.54 15.82 0.64
N LEU A 369 9.12 15.36 -0.55
CA LEU A 369 10.03 15.02 -1.64
C LEU A 369 10.68 16.24 -2.28
N LEU A 370 9.96 17.36 -2.32
CA LEU A 370 10.37 18.58 -3.00
C LEU A 370 11.16 19.53 -2.08
N GLU A 371 11.00 19.39 -0.77
CA GLU A 371 11.82 20.11 0.20
C GLU A 371 13.31 19.90 -0.05
N GLU A 372 14.09 20.95 0.04
CA GLU A 372 15.55 20.81 -0.01
C GLU A 372 16.07 20.03 1.21
N PRO A 373 17.07 19.17 1.04
CA PRO A 373 17.75 18.52 2.16
C PRO A 373 18.28 19.58 3.13
N SER A 374 18.07 19.39 4.43
CA SER A 374 18.57 20.31 5.45
C SER A 374 20.07 20.58 5.27
N ARG A 375 20.55 21.76 5.70
CA ARG A 375 21.97 22.15 5.59
C ARG A 375 22.92 21.10 6.16
N LYS A 376 22.56 20.44 7.27
CA LYS A 376 23.28 19.31 7.87
C LYS A 376 23.34 18.09 6.93
N ALA A 377 22.27 17.80 6.19
CA ALA A 377 22.29 16.69 5.23
C ALA A 377 23.19 17.00 4.02
N LYS A 378 23.27 18.28 3.60
CA LYS A 378 24.21 18.73 2.55
C LYS A 378 25.67 18.61 2.99
N GLU A 379 25.99 18.90 4.26
CA GLU A 379 27.33 18.79 4.83
C GLU A 379 27.80 17.34 4.97
N LEU A 380 26.93 16.42 5.39
CA LEU A 380 27.18 14.98 5.41
C LEU A 380 27.43 14.39 4.00
N ILE A 381 26.78 14.96 3.00
CA ILE A 381 26.99 14.59 1.59
C ILE A 381 28.36 15.02 1.09
N ARG A 382 28.82 16.23 1.45
CA ARG A 382 30.14 16.76 1.07
C ARG A 382 31.29 16.07 1.81
N GLY A 383 31.14 15.77 3.08
CA GLY A 383 32.21 15.14 3.88
C GLY A 383 32.62 13.72 3.47
N PHE A 384 31.85 13.05 2.59
CA PHE A 384 32.25 11.79 1.96
C PHE A 384 32.87 11.97 0.55
N ALA A 385 32.65 13.12 -0.10
CA ALA A 385 33.26 13.45 -1.37
C ALA A 385 34.69 14.02 -1.22
N ASP A 386 35.00 14.57 -0.03
CA ASP A 386 36.30 15.16 0.29
C ASP A 386 37.23 14.18 1.03
N ALA A 387 36.87 12.90 1.15
CA ALA A 387 37.65 11.85 1.85
C ALA A 387 38.34 10.87 0.92
N ASP A 388 38.55 11.24 -0.36
CA ASP A 388 39.36 10.50 -1.35
C ASP A 388 40.63 11.30 -1.71
#